data_168e74c1c4ad6ca5e4977e04e79fa9d5
#
_entry.id   168e74c1c4ad6ca5e4977e04e79fa9d5
#
_cell.length_a   1.000
_cell.length_b   1.000
_cell.length_c   1.000
_cell.angle_alpha   90.00
_cell.angle_beta   90.00
_cell.angle_gamma   90.00
#
_symmetry.space_group_name_H-M   'P 1'
#
loop_
_entity.id
_entity.type
_entity.pdbx_description
1 polymer ?
#
loop_
_entity_poly.entity_id
_entity_poly.type
_entity_poly.pdbx_seq_one_letter_code
_entity_poly.pdbx_strand_id
1 'polypeptide(L)' 'MAREPKRQDKVLLHLVIVRETENAILAWDAEDPNGGEHNAQWCPKSQCTTTGLIKSIRGEDAVEYEVRRWIATEKGWV' A
#
# COMPACT_ATOMS: atom_id res chain seq x y z
N MET A 1 -1.24 29.99 5.02
CA MET A 1 -1.10 29.62 4.80
C MET A 1 -1.21 28.58 4.56
N ALA A 2 -1.44 28.25 4.32
CA ALA A 2 -1.76 27.33 3.99
C ALA A 2 -1.19 26.20 3.94
N ARG A 3 -1.13 25.61 4.26
CA ARG A 3 -0.59 24.68 4.32
C ARG A 3 -0.87 23.69 3.45
N GLU A 4 -0.35 23.02 3.03
CA GLU A 4 -0.53 22.13 2.21
C GLU A 4 -0.70 20.81 2.73
N PRO A 5 -1.74 20.42 3.03
CA PRO A 5 -2.04 19.19 3.63
C PRO A 5 -1.83 18.02 2.76
N LYS A 6 -1.76 18.26 1.46
CA LYS A 6 -1.65 17.19 0.61
C LYS A 6 -0.48 16.34 0.81
N ARG A 7 0.58 16.88 1.19
CA ARG A 7 1.74 16.13 1.38
C ARG A 7 1.64 15.26 2.57
N GLN A 8 0.73 15.63 3.48
CA GLN A 8 0.57 14.90 4.66
C GLN A 8 -0.47 13.85 4.52
N ASP A 9 -1.09 13.75 3.36
CA ASP A 9 -2.13 12.81 3.12
C ASP A 9 -1.61 11.52 2.57
N LYS A 10 -0.56 11.01 3.17
CA LYS A 10 -0.02 9.71 2.81
C LYS A 10 0.05 8.88 4.05
N VAL A 11 -0.11 7.58 3.91
CA VAL A 11 0.01 6.64 5.01
C VAL A 11 1.05 5.63 4.64
N LEU A 12 1.74 5.10 5.65
CA LEU A 12 2.70 4.04 5.44
C LEU A 12 1.99 2.72 5.65
N LEU A 13 2.09 1.86 4.67
CA LEU A 13 1.46 0.55 4.72
C LEU A 13 2.48 -0.51 4.37
N HIS A 14 2.25 -1.71 4.83
CA HIS A 14 3.10 -2.84 4.51
C HIS A 14 2.25 -3.76 3.63
N LEU A 15 2.63 -3.87 2.38
CA LEU A 15 1.83 -4.57 1.38
C LEU A 15 2.54 -5.82 0.87
N VAL A 16 1.79 -6.89 0.71
CA VAL A 16 2.31 -8.10 0.10
C VAL A 16 2.00 -8.00 -1.39
N ILE A 17 3.03 -7.98 -2.22
CA ILE A 17 2.86 -7.80 -3.65
C ILE A 17 2.62 -9.15 -4.31
N VAL A 18 1.47 -9.29 -4.93
CA VAL A 18 1.10 -10.51 -5.63
C VAL A 18 1.58 -10.44 -7.07
N ARG A 19 1.46 -9.27 -7.67
CA ARG A 19 1.85 -9.08 -9.07
C ARG A 19 2.20 -7.63 -9.30
N GLU A 20 3.06 -7.36 -10.22
CA GLU A 20 3.45 -6.00 -10.52
C GLU A 20 3.51 -5.83 -12.03
N THR A 21 2.99 -4.71 -12.50
CA THR A 21 3.11 -4.34 -13.91
C THR A 21 3.89 -3.05 -13.96
N GLU A 22 4.07 -2.51 -15.14
CA GLU A 22 4.79 -1.27 -15.31
C GLU A 22 4.10 -0.13 -14.57
N ASN A 23 2.79 -0.12 -14.53
CA ASN A 23 2.03 1.00 -13.98
C ASN A 23 1.27 0.74 -12.69
N ALA A 24 1.24 -0.48 -12.22
CA ALA A 24 0.43 -0.82 -11.05
C ALA A 24 0.96 -2.02 -10.29
N ILE A 25 0.55 -2.12 -9.05
CA ILE A 25 0.85 -3.30 -8.25
C ILE A 25 -0.46 -3.93 -7.82
N LEU A 26 -0.48 -5.24 -7.71
CA LEU A 26 -1.60 -5.99 -7.15
C LEU A 26 -1.13 -6.43 -5.78
N ALA A 27 -1.76 -5.92 -4.74
CA ALA A 27 -1.25 -6.12 -3.39
C ALA A 27 -2.36 -6.15 -2.36
N TRP A 28 -2.04 -6.64 -1.18
CA TRP A 28 -2.97 -6.63 -0.06
C TRP A 28 -2.20 -6.20 1.19
N ASP A 29 -2.95 -5.70 2.17
CA ASP A 29 -2.37 -5.14 3.39
C ASP A 29 -1.92 -6.28 4.30
N ALA A 30 -0.63 -6.40 4.51
CA ALA A 30 -0.06 -7.49 5.31
C ALA A 30 -0.51 -7.45 6.75
N GLU A 31 -0.96 -6.29 7.22
CA GLU A 31 -1.39 -6.17 8.60
C GLU A 31 -2.87 -6.48 8.79
N ASP A 32 -3.59 -6.73 7.72
CA ASP A 32 -4.97 -7.11 7.79
C ASP A 32 -5.06 -8.59 8.13
N PRO A 33 -5.63 -8.96 9.27
CA PRO A 33 -5.70 -10.36 9.66
C PRO A 33 -6.53 -11.22 8.70
N ASN A 34 -7.40 -10.58 7.93
CA ASN A 34 -8.20 -11.30 6.96
C ASN A 34 -7.66 -11.11 5.55
N GLY A 35 -6.48 -10.51 5.41
CA GLY A 35 -5.91 -10.25 4.11
C GLY A 35 -5.32 -11.47 3.47
N GLY A 36 -5.17 -11.42 2.18
CA GLY A 36 -4.56 -12.50 1.44
C GLY A 36 -4.72 -12.23 -0.03
N GLU A 37 -4.22 -13.16 -0.84
CA GLU A 37 -4.29 -13.00 -2.27
C GLU A 37 -5.71 -12.82 -2.76
N HIS A 38 -6.67 -13.42 -2.04
CA HIS A 38 -8.08 -13.35 -2.45
C HIS A 38 -8.66 -11.94 -2.40
N ASN A 39 -8.06 -11.05 -1.61
CA ASN A 39 -8.56 -9.68 -1.56
C ASN A 39 -7.49 -8.67 -1.99
N ALA A 40 -6.52 -9.12 -2.77
CA ALA A 40 -5.53 -8.21 -3.32
C ALA A 40 -6.21 -7.24 -4.29
N GLN A 41 -5.71 -6.03 -4.34
CA GLN A 41 -6.29 -5.00 -5.18
C GLN A 41 -5.21 -4.30 -5.97
N TRP A 42 -5.56 -3.81 -7.15
CA TRP A 42 -4.64 -3.09 -8.00
C TRP A 42 -4.51 -1.65 -7.50
N CYS A 43 -3.29 -1.17 -7.41
CA CYS A 43 -3.03 0.20 -7.01
C CYS A 43 -2.07 0.82 -8.02
N PRO A 44 -2.42 1.97 -8.60
CA PRO A 44 -1.54 2.62 -9.58
C PRO A 44 -0.25 3.06 -8.91
N LYS A 45 0.86 2.84 -9.57
CA LYS A 45 2.15 3.24 -9.03
C LYS A 45 2.28 4.74 -8.85
N SER A 46 1.45 5.50 -9.55
CA SER A 46 1.47 6.95 -9.40
C SER A 46 0.93 7.38 -8.03
N GLN A 47 0.21 6.49 -7.33
CA GLN A 47 -0.41 6.82 -6.05
C GLN A 47 0.29 6.12 -4.88
N CYS A 48 1.30 5.34 -5.13
CA CYS A 48 2.03 4.66 -4.07
C CYS A 48 3.50 4.59 -4.42
N THR A 49 4.35 4.75 -3.42
CA THR A 49 5.79 4.76 -3.64
C THR A 49 6.43 3.87 -2.59
N THR A 50 7.25 2.95 -3.03
CA THR A 50 7.92 2.08 -2.08
C THR A 50 9.03 2.83 -1.39
N THR A 51 9.22 2.58 -0.10
CA THR A 51 10.34 3.12 0.64
C THR A 51 11.54 2.20 0.57
N GLY A 52 11.36 1.00 0.03
CA GLY A 52 12.44 0.04 -0.10
C GLY A 52 12.60 -0.88 1.09
N LEU A 53 11.87 -0.64 2.18
CA LEU A 53 11.97 -1.51 3.34
C LEU A 53 11.10 -2.73 3.16
N ILE A 54 11.63 -3.88 3.56
CA ILE A 54 10.89 -5.13 3.51
C ILE A 54 10.84 -5.67 4.92
N LYS A 55 9.66 -6.11 5.34
CA LYS A 55 9.45 -6.56 6.68
C LYS A 55 8.65 -7.84 6.64
N SER A 56 8.97 -8.77 7.53
CA SER A 56 8.22 -10.01 7.61
C SER A 56 7.04 -9.81 8.54
N ILE A 57 5.84 -10.03 8.05
CA ILE A 57 4.63 -9.87 8.82
C ILE A 57 3.80 -11.12 8.60
N ARG A 58 3.52 -11.84 9.68
CA ARG A 58 2.73 -13.07 9.63
C ARG A 58 3.25 -14.06 8.60
N GLY A 59 4.58 -14.12 8.48
CA GLY A 59 5.19 -15.06 7.57
C GLY A 59 5.26 -14.60 6.12
N GLU A 60 4.81 -13.39 5.83
CA GLU A 60 4.84 -12.84 4.49
C GLU A 60 5.86 -11.74 4.39
N ASP A 61 6.54 -11.64 3.28
CA ASP A 61 7.46 -10.55 3.04
C ASP A 61 6.64 -9.36 2.55
N ALA A 62 6.53 -8.35 3.37
CA ALA A 62 5.75 -7.17 3.05
C ALA A 62 6.66 -6.00 2.74
N VAL A 63 6.33 -5.24 1.72
CA VAL A 63 7.11 -4.10 1.28
C VAL A 63 6.44 -2.84 1.81
N GLU A 64 7.24 -1.94 2.36
CA GLU A 64 6.67 -0.70 2.89
C GLU A 64 6.42 0.27 1.75
N TYR A 65 5.22 0.83 1.71
CA TYR A 65 4.82 1.80 0.72
C TYR A 65 4.23 3.03 1.38
N GLU A 66 4.48 4.19 0.79
CA GLU A 66 3.75 5.39 1.11
C GLU A 66 2.62 5.44 0.12
N VAL A 67 1.40 5.46 0.60
CA VAL A 67 0.21 5.41 -0.25
C VAL A 67 -0.64 6.64 0.06
N ARG A 68 -1.18 7.28 -0.96
CA ARG A 68 -2.06 8.42 -0.72
C ARG A 68 -3.25 7.94 0.09
N ARG A 69 -3.60 8.73 1.09
CA ARG A 69 -4.66 8.32 2.02
C ARG A 69 -5.99 8.02 1.32
N TRP A 70 -6.33 8.82 0.34
CA TRP A 70 -7.62 8.63 -0.31
C TRP A 70 -7.68 7.29 -1.07
N ILE A 71 -6.56 6.89 -1.64
CA ILE A 71 -6.53 5.63 -2.35
C ILE A 71 -6.52 4.48 -1.33
N ALA A 72 -5.79 4.65 -0.23
CA ALA A 72 -5.73 3.62 0.80
C ALA A 72 -7.12 3.41 1.42
N THR A 73 -7.86 4.49 1.59
CA THR A 73 -9.21 4.41 2.12
C THR A 73 -10.12 3.69 1.12
N GLU A 74 -9.99 4.02 -0.16
CA GLU A 74 -10.80 3.42 -1.18
C GLU A 74 -10.55 1.92 -1.28
N LYS A 75 -9.30 1.48 -1.06
CA LYS A 75 -8.97 0.07 -1.12
C LYS A 75 -9.28 -0.65 0.19
N GLY A 76 -9.67 0.07 1.21
CA GLY A 76 -9.94 -0.55 2.50
C GLY A 76 -8.69 -0.89 3.28
N TRP A 77 -7.57 -0.26 2.94
CA TRP A 77 -6.31 -0.51 3.63
C TRP A 77 -6.15 0.34 4.89
N VAL A 78 -6.97 1.34 5.04
CA VAL A 78 -7.01 2.15 6.27
C VAL A 78 -8.46 2.46 6.67
#